data_f612036b5752f357cb52f6df8245497b
#
_entry.id   f612036b5752f357cb52f6df8245497b
#
_cell.length_a   1.000
_cell.length_b   1.000
_cell.length_c   1.000
_cell.angle_alpha   90.00
_cell.angle_beta   90.00
_cell.angle_gamma   90.00
#
_symmetry.space_group_name_H-M   'P 1'
#
loop_
_entity.id
_entity.type
_entity.pdbx_description
1 polymer ?
#
loop_
_entity_poly.entity_id
_entity_poly.type
_entity_poly.pdbx_seq_one_letter_code
_entity_poly.pdbx_strand_id
1 'polypeptide(L)'
;MGLIVFIVSITFSLTTQVYTSGLIDQFQREQIDADYLSASPEEQIEIFKSYILDNMQLNELLNVTHGVRLFFFVAIGLFFSYWMSGVLTLPLKKLIAAIERVAQGDLNVKVPVDTKDEYGKVAQTFNDMTFRLREAEETRRRLVADIAHELRTPLSVMQLKLENYQQAGHHVPPEMLLRLHDEVIRLSQLVDDLHILSLAESGRLSLERKPLDLAMHLERIVDDVKYEAEENGLDVCLYTISSPVTVMADARRITQVFINLLTNAIRYTPRGGKITVEIEDRVFDRNAFFACVSVIDTGIGIPAEELPHLFDRFYRVDEARSRHTGGTGLGLSIAHHFVRAHGGFIRVASQSDEGTTFTVFLPIGQ
;
A
#
# COMPACT_ATOMS: atom_id res chain seq x y z
N MET A 1 -29.61 -2.62 -24.17
CA MET A 1 -29.64 -4.01 -24.62
C MET A 1 -31.08 -4.51 -24.86
N GLY A 2 -32.05 -4.38 -23.95
CA GLY A 2 -33.43 -4.82 -24.16
C GLY A 2 -34.12 -4.21 -25.39
N LEU A 3 -33.88 -2.95 -25.72
CA LEU A 3 -34.41 -2.29 -26.90
C LEU A 3 -33.91 -2.92 -28.21
N ILE A 4 -32.64 -3.33 -28.25
CA ILE A 4 -32.04 -3.98 -29.44
C ILE A 4 -32.65 -5.36 -29.65
N VAL A 5 -32.77 -6.16 -28.59
CA VAL A 5 -33.41 -7.48 -28.64
C VAL A 5 -34.88 -7.37 -29.09
N PHE A 6 -35.60 -6.36 -28.59
CA PHE A 6 -36.98 -6.06 -28.97
C PHE A 6 -37.09 -5.70 -30.46
N ILE A 7 -36.25 -4.80 -30.96
CA ILE A 7 -36.25 -4.39 -32.37
C ILE A 7 -35.91 -5.57 -33.29
N VAL A 8 -34.87 -6.35 -32.95
CA VAL A 8 -34.47 -7.55 -33.72
C VAL A 8 -35.61 -8.59 -33.74
N SER A 9 -36.28 -8.83 -32.61
CA SER A 9 -37.39 -9.78 -32.52
C SER A 9 -38.60 -9.35 -33.37
N ILE A 10 -38.95 -8.05 -33.35
CA ILE A 10 -40.04 -7.51 -34.19
C ILE A 10 -39.67 -7.62 -35.68
N THR A 11 -38.47 -7.21 -36.05
CA THR A 11 -38.02 -7.26 -37.44
C THR A 11 -38.00 -8.68 -37.97
N PHE A 12 -37.49 -9.65 -37.20
CA PHE A 12 -37.50 -11.05 -37.54
C PHE A 12 -38.91 -11.64 -37.69
N SER A 13 -39.82 -11.31 -36.75
CA SER A 13 -41.23 -11.76 -36.79
C SER A 13 -41.95 -11.21 -38.03
N LEU A 14 -41.80 -9.90 -38.34
CA LEU A 14 -42.38 -9.29 -39.51
C LEU A 14 -41.85 -9.86 -40.84
N THR A 15 -40.54 -10.04 -40.92
CA THR A 15 -39.89 -10.63 -42.11
C THR A 15 -40.34 -12.04 -42.34
N THR A 16 -40.45 -12.87 -41.30
CA THR A 16 -40.95 -14.25 -41.37
C THR A 16 -42.42 -14.29 -41.79
N GLN A 17 -43.24 -13.38 -41.29
CA GLN A 17 -44.65 -13.27 -41.65
C GLN A 17 -44.81 -12.93 -43.14
N VAL A 18 -44.11 -11.91 -43.67
CA VAL A 18 -44.17 -11.52 -45.06
C VAL A 18 -43.69 -12.65 -45.96
N TYR A 19 -42.61 -13.31 -45.63
CA TYR A 19 -42.04 -14.42 -46.39
C TYR A 19 -42.97 -15.65 -46.44
N THR A 20 -43.54 -16.06 -45.29
CA THR A 20 -44.41 -17.24 -45.23
C THR A 20 -45.74 -16.98 -45.95
N SER A 21 -46.33 -15.78 -45.77
CA SER A 21 -47.59 -15.46 -46.52
C SER A 21 -47.37 -15.39 -48.01
N GLY A 22 -46.25 -14.83 -48.47
CA GLY A 22 -45.88 -14.77 -49.91
C GLY A 22 -45.73 -16.14 -50.55
N LEU A 23 -45.04 -17.09 -49.84
CA LEU A 23 -44.84 -18.46 -50.30
C LEU A 23 -46.18 -19.23 -50.40
N ILE A 24 -47.05 -19.07 -49.41
CA ILE A 24 -48.36 -19.71 -49.40
C ILE A 24 -49.23 -19.19 -50.50
N ASP A 25 -49.28 -17.87 -50.74
CA ASP A 25 -50.00 -17.23 -51.82
C ASP A 25 -49.52 -17.72 -53.22
N GLN A 26 -48.23 -17.87 -53.41
CA GLN A 26 -47.66 -18.37 -54.65
C GLN A 26 -48.04 -19.84 -54.88
N PHE A 27 -47.88 -20.70 -53.90
CA PHE A 27 -48.21 -22.14 -53.99
C PHE A 27 -49.70 -22.37 -54.27
N GLN A 28 -50.57 -21.63 -53.60
CA GLN A 28 -52.04 -21.71 -53.82
C GLN A 28 -52.46 -21.22 -55.20
N ARG A 29 -51.85 -20.14 -55.73
CA ARG A 29 -52.13 -19.67 -57.09
C ARG A 29 -51.79 -20.70 -58.16
N GLU A 30 -50.59 -21.32 -58.05
CA GLU A 30 -50.18 -22.38 -59.02
C GLU A 30 -51.12 -23.58 -59.02
N GLN A 31 -51.63 -23.98 -57.88
CA GLN A 31 -52.57 -25.10 -57.73
C GLN A 31 -53.98 -24.78 -58.29
N ILE A 32 -54.49 -23.57 -58.04
CA ILE A 32 -55.78 -23.14 -58.52
C ILE A 32 -55.81 -22.96 -60.03
N ASP A 33 -54.77 -22.38 -60.61
CA ASP A 33 -54.70 -22.18 -62.05
C ASP A 33 -54.85 -23.50 -62.85
N ALA A 34 -54.34 -24.60 -62.29
CA ALA A 34 -54.41 -25.93 -62.92
C ALA A 34 -55.84 -26.52 -62.86
N ASP A 35 -56.53 -26.44 -61.72
CA ASP A 35 -57.86 -27.01 -61.52
C ASP A 35 -58.98 -26.12 -62.14
N TYR A 36 -58.80 -24.81 -62.11
CA TYR A 36 -59.74 -23.80 -62.61
C TYR A 36 -59.86 -23.82 -64.15
N LEU A 37 -58.74 -24.04 -64.87
CA LEU A 37 -58.70 -24.04 -66.32
C LEU A 37 -59.39 -25.30 -66.92
N SER A 38 -59.61 -26.37 -66.17
CA SER A 38 -60.21 -27.64 -66.61
C SER A 38 -61.65 -27.82 -66.18
N ALA A 39 -62.23 -26.94 -65.35
CA ALA A 39 -63.55 -27.10 -64.75
C ALA A 39 -64.68 -26.38 -65.50
N SER A 40 -65.92 -26.87 -65.32
CA SER A 40 -67.15 -26.22 -65.86
C SER A 40 -67.43 -24.88 -65.15
N PRO A 41 -68.20 -23.94 -65.73
CA PRO A 41 -68.48 -22.63 -65.15
C PRO A 41 -69.11 -22.67 -63.76
N GLU A 42 -69.88 -23.69 -63.41
CA GLU A 42 -70.44 -23.90 -62.07
C GLU A 42 -69.41 -24.37 -61.06
N GLU A 43 -68.55 -25.31 -61.48
CA GLU A 43 -67.44 -25.80 -60.69
C GLU A 43 -66.35 -24.71 -60.42
N GLN A 44 -66.11 -23.82 -61.36
CA GLN A 44 -65.22 -22.67 -61.21
C GLN A 44 -65.68 -21.72 -60.09
N ILE A 45 -66.99 -21.51 -59.94
CA ILE A 45 -67.51 -20.68 -58.85
C ILE A 45 -67.31 -21.36 -57.50
N GLU A 46 -67.43 -22.67 -57.44
CA GLU A 46 -67.30 -23.43 -56.20
C GLU A 46 -65.81 -23.53 -55.76
N ILE A 47 -64.90 -23.73 -56.68
CA ILE A 47 -63.45 -23.68 -56.48
C ILE A 47 -63.04 -22.28 -55.97
N PHE A 48 -63.55 -21.24 -56.57
CA PHE A 48 -63.23 -19.86 -56.14
C PHE A 48 -63.78 -19.54 -54.76
N LYS A 49 -64.96 -20.00 -54.37
CA LYS A 49 -65.52 -19.83 -53.02
C LYS A 49 -64.71 -20.58 -51.96
N SER A 50 -64.36 -21.85 -52.25
CA SER A 50 -63.54 -22.66 -51.33
C SER A 50 -62.17 -21.97 -51.08
N TYR A 51 -61.55 -21.50 -52.19
CA TYR A 51 -60.27 -20.79 -52.07
C TYR A 51 -60.32 -19.55 -51.19
N ILE A 52 -61.35 -18.70 -51.34
CA ILE A 52 -61.50 -17.54 -50.48
C ILE A 52 -61.66 -17.94 -49.00
N LEU A 53 -62.47 -18.94 -48.73
CA LEU A 53 -62.71 -19.42 -47.38
C LEU A 53 -61.42 -20.01 -46.76
N ASP A 54 -60.69 -20.86 -47.47
CA ASP A 54 -59.45 -21.48 -46.99
C ASP A 54 -58.36 -20.41 -46.74
N ASN A 55 -58.23 -19.43 -47.67
CA ASN A 55 -57.33 -18.33 -47.46
C ASN A 55 -57.67 -17.46 -46.26
N MET A 56 -58.95 -17.16 -46.01
CA MET A 56 -59.35 -16.41 -44.83
C MET A 56 -59.05 -17.17 -43.53
N GLN A 57 -59.31 -18.50 -43.47
CA GLN A 57 -59.00 -19.32 -42.31
C GLN A 57 -57.50 -19.48 -42.08
N LEU A 58 -56.72 -19.65 -43.16
CA LEU A 58 -55.30 -19.79 -43.09
C LEU A 58 -54.63 -18.50 -42.65
N ASN A 59 -55.04 -17.35 -43.18
CA ASN A 59 -54.53 -16.07 -42.75
C ASN A 59 -54.87 -15.73 -41.26
N GLU A 60 -56.06 -16.10 -40.80
CA GLU A 60 -56.40 -15.94 -39.40
C GLU A 60 -55.55 -16.82 -38.49
N LEU A 61 -55.35 -18.09 -38.86
CA LEU A 61 -54.48 -19.00 -38.13
C LEU A 61 -53.02 -18.49 -38.12
N LEU A 62 -52.50 -17.99 -39.25
CA LEU A 62 -51.16 -17.43 -39.37
C LEU A 62 -51.02 -16.21 -38.46
N ASN A 63 -51.96 -15.30 -38.48
CA ASN A 63 -51.93 -14.10 -37.63
C ASN A 63 -51.96 -14.42 -36.14
N VAL A 64 -52.75 -15.40 -35.72
CA VAL A 64 -52.74 -15.88 -34.32
C VAL A 64 -51.40 -16.50 -33.93
N THR A 65 -50.84 -17.36 -34.79
CA THR A 65 -49.55 -18.00 -34.54
C THR A 65 -48.38 -16.97 -34.50
N HIS A 66 -48.42 -15.97 -35.35
CA HIS A 66 -47.43 -14.87 -35.34
C HIS A 66 -47.60 -14.01 -34.10
N GLY A 67 -48.82 -13.69 -33.69
CA GLY A 67 -49.11 -12.97 -32.44
C GLY A 67 -48.58 -13.68 -31.19
N VAL A 68 -48.82 -14.99 -31.11
CA VAL A 68 -48.30 -15.82 -30.02
C VAL A 68 -46.79 -15.88 -29.99
N ARG A 69 -46.14 -16.07 -31.16
CA ARG A 69 -44.65 -16.03 -31.26
C ARG A 69 -44.09 -14.70 -30.82
N LEU A 70 -44.63 -13.59 -31.32
CA LEU A 70 -44.22 -12.25 -30.94
C LEU A 70 -44.34 -12.02 -29.43
N PHE A 71 -45.45 -12.45 -28.82
CA PHE A 71 -45.64 -12.38 -27.36
C PHE A 71 -44.52 -13.12 -26.59
N PHE A 72 -44.22 -14.36 -26.99
CA PHE A 72 -43.15 -15.14 -26.35
C PHE A 72 -41.77 -14.47 -26.51
N PHE A 73 -41.42 -13.93 -27.71
CA PHE A 73 -40.17 -13.27 -27.90
C PHE A 73 -40.06 -12.00 -27.05
N VAL A 74 -41.11 -11.20 -26.95
CA VAL A 74 -41.14 -9.99 -26.12
C VAL A 74 -41.03 -10.37 -24.62
N ALA A 75 -41.75 -11.39 -24.16
CA ALA A 75 -41.70 -11.87 -22.79
C ALA A 75 -40.30 -12.36 -22.40
N ILE A 76 -39.67 -13.17 -23.26
CA ILE A 76 -38.31 -13.66 -23.06
C ILE A 76 -37.30 -12.49 -23.05
N GLY A 77 -37.43 -11.52 -23.95
CA GLY A 77 -36.57 -10.33 -24.02
C GLY A 77 -36.68 -9.46 -22.76
N LEU A 78 -37.88 -9.24 -22.26
CA LEU A 78 -38.12 -8.53 -21.00
C LEU A 78 -37.58 -9.27 -19.78
N PHE A 79 -37.80 -10.59 -19.72
CA PHE A 79 -37.27 -11.44 -18.66
C PHE A 79 -35.74 -11.39 -18.65
N PHE A 80 -35.10 -11.56 -19.80
CA PHE A 80 -33.65 -11.52 -19.92
C PHE A 80 -33.07 -10.14 -19.58
N SER A 81 -33.75 -9.06 -20.00
CA SER A 81 -33.39 -7.68 -19.67
C SER A 81 -33.45 -7.42 -18.15
N TYR A 82 -34.52 -7.88 -17.50
CA TYR A 82 -34.69 -7.77 -16.06
C TYR A 82 -33.63 -8.58 -15.29
N TRP A 83 -33.41 -9.81 -15.69
CA TRP A 83 -32.41 -10.69 -15.10
C TRP A 83 -31.00 -10.13 -15.24
N MET A 84 -30.62 -9.70 -16.46
CA MET A 84 -29.31 -9.08 -16.75
C MET A 84 -29.13 -7.78 -15.96
N SER A 85 -30.15 -6.96 -15.80
CA SER A 85 -30.09 -5.76 -14.96
C SER A 85 -29.76 -6.09 -13.51
N GLY A 86 -30.37 -7.16 -12.96
CA GLY A 86 -30.06 -7.64 -11.60
C GLY A 86 -28.60 -8.11 -11.44
N VAL A 87 -28.12 -8.90 -12.40
CA VAL A 87 -26.76 -9.46 -12.36
C VAL A 87 -25.68 -8.39 -12.53
N LEU A 88 -25.88 -7.39 -13.42
CA LEU A 88 -24.90 -6.36 -13.69
C LEU A 88 -24.97 -5.17 -12.72
N THR A 89 -26.16 -4.76 -12.33
CA THR A 89 -26.35 -3.52 -11.57
C THR A 89 -26.18 -3.70 -10.07
N LEU A 90 -26.55 -4.86 -9.54
CA LEU A 90 -26.52 -5.12 -8.09
C LEU A 90 -25.09 -5.11 -7.51
N PRO A 91 -24.09 -5.79 -8.11
CA PRO A 91 -22.70 -5.74 -7.65
C PRO A 91 -22.12 -4.33 -7.71
N LEU A 92 -22.45 -3.58 -8.77
CA LEU A 92 -21.98 -2.19 -8.93
C LEU A 92 -22.55 -1.28 -7.84
N LYS A 93 -23.84 -1.42 -7.49
CA LYS A 93 -24.45 -0.66 -6.38
C LYS A 93 -23.77 -0.97 -5.04
N LYS A 94 -23.46 -2.24 -4.78
CA LYS A 94 -22.72 -2.64 -3.57
C LYS A 94 -21.33 -1.99 -3.51
N LEU A 95 -20.62 -1.96 -4.64
CA LEU A 95 -19.31 -1.32 -4.73
C LEU A 95 -19.40 0.19 -4.51
N ILE A 96 -20.36 0.87 -5.14
CA ILE A 96 -20.59 2.31 -4.95
C ILE A 96 -20.86 2.62 -3.47
N ALA A 97 -21.77 1.87 -2.83
CA ALA A 97 -22.07 2.06 -1.41
C ALA A 97 -20.85 1.82 -0.51
N ALA A 98 -19.98 0.85 -0.87
CA ALA A 98 -18.74 0.61 -0.16
C ALA A 98 -17.75 1.77 -0.33
N ILE A 99 -17.61 2.33 -1.54
CA ILE A 99 -16.77 3.51 -1.82
C ILE A 99 -17.27 4.72 -1.01
N GLU A 100 -18.57 4.96 -0.97
CA GLU A 100 -19.17 6.07 -0.20
C GLU A 100 -18.88 5.93 1.31
N ARG A 101 -18.96 4.72 1.87
CA ARG A 101 -18.59 4.46 3.27
C ARG A 101 -17.10 4.73 3.53
N VAL A 102 -16.22 4.29 2.64
CA VAL A 102 -14.78 4.59 2.74
C VAL A 102 -14.53 6.09 2.68
N ALA A 103 -15.21 6.82 1.80
CA ALA A 103 -15.12 8.28 1.71
C ALA A 103 -15.60 9.00 2.99
N GLN A 104 -16.51 8.38 3.77
CA GLN A 104 -16.94 8.85 5.09
C GLN A 104 -16.01 8.43 6.23
N GLY A 105 -14.89 7.72 5.91
CA GLY A 105 -13.88 7.30 6.88
C GLY A 105 -14.06 5.89 7.47
N ASP A 106 -15.05 5.11 7.01
CA ASP A 106 -15.21 3.72 7.40
C ASP A 106 -14.29 2.82 6.56
N LEU A 107 -13.08 2.58 7.04
CA LEU A 107 -12.07 1.76 6.38
C LEU A 107 -12.23 0.24 6.65
N ASN A 108 -13.26 -0.17 7.44
CA ASN A 108 -13.50 -1.58 7.72
C ASN A 108 -14.44 -2.25 6.71
N VAL A 109 -14.85 -1.53 5.70
CA VAL A 109 -15.74 -2.03 4.64
C VAL A 109 -15.02 -3.05 3.78
N LYS A 110 -15.68 -4.19 3.55
CA LYS A 110 -15.24 -5.20 2.57
C LYS A 110 -16.35 -5.48 1.58
N VAL A 111 -16.01 -5.54 0.31
CA VAL A 111 -16.89 -5.96 -0.78
C VAL A 111 -16.73 -7.47 -0.98
N PRO A 112 -17.81 -8.26 -1.00
CA PRO A 112 -17.70 -9.69 -1.28
C PRO A 112 -17.11 -9.94 -2.68
N VAL A 113 -16.19 -10.91 -2.78
CA VAL A 113 -15.60 -11.33 -4.06
C VAL A 113 -16.29 -12.64 -4.48
N ASP A 114 -17.54 -12.50 -4.97
CA ASP A 114 -18.41 -13.66 -5.25
C ASP A 114 -18.22 -14.20 -6.68
N THR A 115 -17.54 -13.46 -7.56
CA THR A 115 -17.37 -13.79 -8.98
C THR A 115 -15.89 -13.83 -9.37
N LYS A 116 -15.56 -14.61 -10.41
CA LYS A 116 -14.19 -14.67 -10.98
C LYS A 116 -14.01 -13.82 -12.24
N ASP A 117 -14.96 -12.95 -12.52
CA ASP A 117 -14.99 -12.02 -13.65
C ASP A 117 -14.35 -10.66 -13.30
N GLU A 118 -14.56 -9.67 -14.16
CA GLU A 118 -14.03 -8.31 -13.99
C GLU A 118 -14.55 -7.64 -12.72
N TYR A 119 -15.78 -7.95 -12.28
CA TYR A 119 -16.34 -7.45 -11.03
C TYR A 119 -15.61 -8.01 -9.81
N GLY A 120 -15.31 -9.31 -9.81
CA GLY A 120 -14.53 -9.94 -8.76
C GLY A 120 -13.14 -9.33 -8.64
N LYS A 121 -12.49 -9.05 -9.79
CA LYS A 121 -11.18 -8.38 -9.83
C LYS A 121 -11.24 -6.95 -9.28
N VAL A 122 -12.26 -6.18 -9.64
CA VAL A 122 -12.47 -4.82 -9.12
C VAL A 122 -12.74 -4.85 -7.61
N ALA A 123 -13.60 -5.77 -7.13
CA ALA A 123 -13.88 -5.94 -5.70
C ALA A 123 -12.63 -6.29 -4.91
N GLN A 124 -11.78 -7.19 -5.43
CA GLN A 124 -10.52 -7.55 -4.80
C GLN A 124 -9.56 -6.36 -4.75
N THR A 125 -9.38 -5.64 -5.87
CA THR A 125 -8.52 -4.44 -5.93
C THR A 125 -9.00 -3.36 -4.97
N PHE A 126 -10.32 -3.17 -4.85
CA PHE A 126 -10.92 -2.25 -3.88
C PHE A 126 -10.59 -2.67 -2.44
N ASN A 127 -10.75 -3.95 -2.11
CA ASN A 127 -10.44 -4.47 -0.77
C ASN A 127 -8.94 -4.30 -0.43
N ASP A 128 -8.04 -4.57 -1.39
CA ASP A 128 -6.60 -4.38 -1.21
C ASP A 128 -6.26 -2.89 -1.00
N MET A 129 -6.89 -1.99 -1.76
CA MET A 129 -6.74 -0.55 -1.58
C MET A 129 -7.21 -0.10 -0.20
N THR A 130 -8.40 -0.53 0.22
CA THR A 130 -8.99 -0.19 1.52
C THR A 130 -8.13 -0.73 2.68
N PHE A 131 -7.60 -1.94 2.53
CA PHE A 131 -6.67 -2.52 3.50
C PHE A 131 -5.41 -1.66 3.66
N ARG A 132 -4.75 -1.29 2.55
CA ARG A 132 -3.56 -0.42 2.59
C ARG A 132 -3.86 0.97 3.18
N LEU A 133 -5.02 1.53 2.85
CA LEU A 133 -5.44 2.82 3.41
C LEU A 133 -5.65 2.75 4.93
N ARG A 134 -6.25 1.66 5.41
CA ARG A 134 -6.42 1.41 6.84
C ARG A 134 -5.07 1.27 7.55
N GLU A 135 -4.15 0.46 7.02
CA GLU A 135 -2.80 0.31 7.59
C GLU A 135 -2.06 1.66 7.66
N ALA A 136 -2.16 2.46 6.60
CA ALA A 136 -1.55 3.79 6.56
C ALA A 136 -2.16 4.74 7.63
N GLU A 137 -3.50 4.73 7.78
CA GLU A 137 -4.18 5.57 8.79
C GLU A 137 -3.90 5.10 10.23
N GLU A 138 -3.85 3.79 10.47
CA GLU A 138 -3.47 3.24 11.78
C GLU A 138 -2.02 3.60 12.13
N THR A 139 -1.10 3.50 11.17
CA THR A 139 0.30 3.90 11.34
C THR A 139 0.41 5.39 11.62
N ARG A 140 -0.34 6.23 10.90
CA ARG A 140 -0.40 7.67 11.13
C ARG A 140 -0.93 8.01 12.52
N ARG A 141 -2.00 7.34 12.97
CA ARG A 141 -2.58 7.57 14.30
C ARG A 141 -1.63 7.19 15.43
N ARG A 142 -0.95 6.04 15.30
CA ARG A 142 0.09 5.62 16.25
C ARG A 142 1.20 6.66 16.32
N LEU A 143 1.72 7.11 15.18
CA LEU A 143 2.75 8.14 15.12
C LEU A 143 2.36 9.40 15.87
N VAL A 144 1.14 9.92 15.66
CA VAL A 144 0.67 11.12 16.36
C VAL A 144 0.57 10.89 17.87
N ALA A 145 0.11 9.72 18.29
CA ALA A 145 0.03 9.36 19.70
C ALA A 145 1.41 9.26 20.37
N ASP A 146 2.37 8.63 19.70
CA ASP A 146 3.74 8.47 20.17
C ASP A 146 4.46 9.80 20.27
N ILE A 147 4.33 10.67 19.26
CA ILE A 147 4.85 12.05 19.28
C ILE A 147 4.28 12.82 20.47
N ALA A 148 2.96 12.77 20.68
CA ALA A 148 2.32 13.47 21.78
C ALA A 148 2.80 12.97 23.15
N HIS A 149 3.08 11.67 23.28
CA HIS A 149 3.61 11.07 24.49
C HIS A 149 5.06 11.51 24.76
N GLU A 150 5.93 11.40 23.74
CA GLU A 150 7.35 11.74 23.85
C GLU A 150 7.61 13.25 24.05
N LEU A 151 6.72 14.12 23.57
CA LEU A 151 6.77 15.55 23.84
C LEU A 151 6.22 15.90 25.23
N ARG A 152 5.16 15.24 25.67
CA ARG A 152 4.50 15.55 26.96
C ARG A 152 5.40 15.27 28.16
N THR A 153 6.13 14.16 28.13
CA THR A 153 6.98 13.73 29.25
C THR A 153 8.03 14.78 29.64
N PRO A 154 8.94 15.24 28.74
CA PRO A 154 9.94 16.25 29.06
C PRO A 154 9.31 17.60 29.44
N LEU A 155 8.23 18.01 28.74
CA LEU A 155 7.51 19.24 29.07
C LEU A 155 6.95 19.23 30.50
N SER A 156 6.30 18.10 30.88
CA SER A 156 5.76 17.95 32.26
C SER A 156 6.85 17.96 33.32
N VAL A 157 8.01 17.35 33.04
CA VAL A 157 9.17 17.35 33.94
C VAL A 157 9.72 18.77 34.10
N MET A 158 9.89 19.51 33.01
CA MET A 158 10.35 20.91 33.04
C MET A 158 9.36 21.79 33.81
N GLN A 159 8.06 21.66 33.52
CA GLN A 159 7.00 22.41 34.19
C GLN A 159 7.00 22.15 35.70
N LEU A 160 7.00 20.87 36.09
CA LEU A 160 7.01 20.50 37.54
C LEU A 160 8.22 21.07 38.28
N LYS A 161 9.39 21.00 37.64
CA LYS A 161 10.63 21.55 38.22
C LYS A 161 10.52 23.07 38.40
N LEU A 162 10.02 23.80 37.43
CA LEU A 162 9.83 25.26 37.49
C LEU A 162 8.79 25.65 38.54
N GLU A 163 7.64 24.92 38.59
CA GLU A 163 6.59 25.16 39.59
C GLU A 163 7.09 24.95 41.03
N ASN A 164 7.89 23.89 41.26
CA ASN A 164 8.48 23.62 42.57
C ASN A 164 9.40 24.77 43.04
N TYR A 165 10.24 25.32 42.18
CA TYR A 165 11.08 26.46 42.50
C TYR A 165 10.28 27.75 42.74
N GLN A 166 9.24 27.99 41.93
CA GLN A 166 8.37 29.12 42.07
C GLN A 166 7.61 29.09 43.41
N GLN A 167 7.07 27.93 43.78
CA GLN A 167 6.33 27.75 45.06
C GLN A 167 7.25 27.86 46.28
N ALA A 168 8.49 27.39 46.16
CA ALA A 168 9.46 27.46 47.25
C ALA A 168 10.03 28.87 47.47
N GLY A 169 9.74 29.82 46.56
CA GLY A 169 10.28 31.19 46.64
C GLY A 169 11.80 31.28 46.50
N HIS A 170 12.44 30.22 46.00
CA HIS A 170 13.87 30.14 45.84
C HIS A 170 14.33 30.63 44.48
N HIS A 171 15.53 31.22 44.39
CA HIS A 171 16.19 31.46 43.12
C HIS A 171 16.51 30.13 42.42
N VAL A 172 16.25 30.05 41.12
CA VAL A 172 16.60 28.89 40.31
C VAL A 172 18.13 28.80 40.21
N PRO A 173 18.77 27.72 40.71
CA PRO A 173 20.22 27.60 40.64
C PRO A 173 20.72 27.39 39.22
N PRO A 174 21.94 27.82 38.90
CA PRO A 174 22.53 27.69 37.53
C PRO A 174 22.50 26.24 37.00
N GLU A 175 22.74 25.25 37.85
CA GLU A 175 22.72 23.84 37.50
C GLU A 175 21.33 23.39 37.04
N MET A 176 20.28 24.00 37.57
CA MET A 176 18.92 23.70 37.14
C MET A 176 18.62 24.33 35.79
N LEU A 177 19.11 25.54 35.52
CA LEU A 177 18.99 26.16 34.19
C LEU A 177 19.71 25.35 33.13
N LEU A 178 20.89 24.80 33.44
CA LEU A 178 21.62 23.90 32.51
C LEU A 178 20.77 22.65 32.20
N ARG A 179 20.19 21.99 33.21
CA ARG A 179 19.33 20.82 33.00
C ARG A 179 18.07 21.14 32.19
N LEU A 180 17.49 22.33 32.38
CA LEU A 180 16.36 22.77 31.54
C LEU A 180 16.79 23.05 30.12
N HIS A 181 17.97 23.65 29.92
CA HIS A 181 18.55 23.90 28.61
C HIS A 181 18.82 22.57 27.86
N ASP A 182 19.39 21.56 28.53
CA ASP A 182 19.63 20.25 27.95
C ASP A 182 18.31 19.58 27.48
N GLU A 183 17.24 19.72 28.27
CA GLU A 183 15.93 19.20 27.90
C GLU A 183 15.30 19.94 26.70
N VAL A 184 15.53 21.25 26.59
CA VAL A 184 15.13 22.03 25.40
C VAL A 184 15.90 21.58 24.16
N ILE A 185 17.23 21.37 24.27
CA ILE A 185 18.03 20.82 23.15
C ILE A 185 17.51 19.46 22.71
N ARG A 186 17.21 18.58 23.69
CA ARG A 186 16.66 17.25 23.41
C ARG A 186 15.30 17.32 22.69
N LEU A 187 14.41 18.23 23.10
CA LEU A 187 13.13 18.45 22.42
C LEU A 187 13.33 18.97 20.99
N SER A 188 14.27 19.90 20.80
CA SER A 188 14.60 20.41 19.46
C SER A 188 15.10 19.29 18.54
N GLN A 189 15.99 18.43 19.03
CA GLN A 189 16.46 17.25 18.30
C GLN A 189 15.32 16.30 17.96
N LEU A 190 14.41 16.04 18.88
CA LEU A 190 13.23 15.20 18.65
C LEU A 190 12.36 15.76 17.50
N VAL A 191 12.11 17.07 17.50
CA VAL A 191 11.34 17.74 16.44
C VAL A 191 12.06 17.65 15.08
N ASP A 192 13.37 17.85 15.05
CA ASP A 192 14.18 17.72 13.82
C ASP A 192 14.18 16.27 13.31
N ASP A 193 14.32 15.29 14.18
CA ASP A 193 14.27 13.87 13.86
C ASP A 193 12.91 13.48 13.25
N LEU A 194 11.82 13.99 13.83
CA LEU A 194 10.45 13.79 13.33
C LEU A 194 10.24 14.43 11.96
N HIS A 195 10.78 15.64 11.77
CA HIS A 195 10.72 16.32 10.47
C HIS A 195 11.44 15.51 9.38
N ILE A 196 12.66 15.05 9.68
CA ILE A 196 13.47 14.22 8.77
C ILE A 196 12.72 12.93 8.44
N LEU A 197 12.16 12.26 9.44
CA LEU A 197 11.42 11.00 9.27
C LEU A 197 10.19 11.20 8.38
N SER A 198 9.43 12.29 8.59
CA SER A 198 8.28 12.66 7.77
C SER A 198 8.66 12.88 6.29
N LEU A 199 9.80 13.55 6.03
CA LEU A 199 10.32 13.73 4.68
C LEU A 199 10.75 12.40 4.04
N ALA A 200 11.40 11.53 4.80
CA ALA A 200 11.88 10.24 4.33
C ALA A 200 10.71 9.31 3.94
N GLU A 201 9.66 9.26 4.75
CA GLU A 201 8.48 8.44 4.51
C GLU A 201 7.61 8.92 3.36
N SER A 202 7.50 10.23 3.19
CA SER A 202 6.80 10.82 2.05
C SER A 202 7.57 10.70 0.73
N GLY A 203 8.78 10.12 0.73
CA GLY A 203 9.66 10.03 -0.44
C GLY A 203 10.18 11.40 -0.91
N ARG A 204 10.07 12.43 -0.06
CA ARG A 204 10.49 13.80 -0.36
C ARG A 204 11.89 14.13 0.18
N LEU A 205 12.59 13.17 0.76
CA LEU A 205 13.95 13.36 1.24
C LEU A 205 14.87 13.60 0.05
N SER A 206 15.36 14.83 -0.09
CA SER A 206 16.37 15.17 -1.09
C SER A 206 17.76 14.82 -0.57
N LEU A 207 18.54 14.06 -1.35
CA LEU A 207 19.92 13.68 -1.04
C LEU A 207 20.88 14.39 -1.97
N GLU A 208 21.91 15.04 -1.40
CA GLU A 208 23.03 15.59 -2.14
C GLU A 208 24.13 14.52 -2.30
N ARG A 209 23.93 13.59 -3.23
CA ARG A 209 24.88 12.49 -3.45
C ARG A 209 26.13 13.00 -4.18
N LYS A 210 27.28 12.81 -3.57
CA LYS A 210 28.62 13.13 -4.11
C LYS A 210 29.53 11.92 -3.88
N PRO A 211 30.65 11.81 -4.65
CA PRO A 211 31.67 10.81 -4.34
C PRO A 211 32.17 10.99 -2.92
N LEU A 212 32.07 9.98 -2.09
CA LEU A 212 32.45 9.97 -0.67
C LEU A 212 33.42 8.82 -0.42
N ASP A 213 34.61 9.12 0.06
CA ASP A 213 35.55 8.13 0.60
C ASP A 213 35.08 7.74 1.99
N LEU A 214 34.59 6.49 2.11
CA LEU A 214 34.04 5.98 3.37
C LEU A 214 35.11 5.85 4.47
N ALA A 215 36.33 5.45 4.12
CA ALA A 215 37.39 5.25 5.10
C ALA A 215 37.76 6.58 5.78
N MET A 216 38.08 7.61 4.99
CA MET A 216 38.41 8.94 5.50
C MET A 216 37.22 9.59 6.24
N HIS A 217 36.02 9.32 5.79
CA HIS A 217 34.81 9.88 6.41
C HIS A 217 34.48 9.24 7.76
N LEU A 218 34.63 7.92 7.87
CA LEU A 218 34.42 7.17 9.11
C LEU A 218 35.51 7.42 10.14
N GLU A 219 36.76 7.63 9.70
CA GLU A 219 37.85 8.01 10.60
C GLU A 219 37.47 9.28 11.38
N ARG A 220 36.99 10.33 10.70
CA ARG A 220 36.51 11.55 11.37
C ARG A 220 35.36 11.30 12.33
N ILE A 221 34.39 10.49 11.94
CA ILE A 221 33.23 10.19 12.81
C ILE A 221 33.68 9.42 14.05
N VAL A 222 34.59 8.46 13.90
CA VAL A 222 35.15 7.68 15.03
C VAL A 222 35.95 8.61 15.97
N ASP A 223 36.77 9.53 15.42
CA ASP A 223 37.48 10.51 16.21
C ASP A 223 36.54 11.42 17.00
N ASP A 224 35.43 11.86 16.41
CA ASP A 224 34.41 12.70 17.06
C ASP A 224 33.75 11.99 18.28
N VAL A 225 33.52 10.68 18.21
CA VAL A 225 32.87 9.92 19.29
C VAL A 225 33.87 9.31 20.31
N LYS A 226 35.16 9.33 19.98
CA LYS A 226 36.21 8.69 20.77
C LYS A 226 36.30 9.26 22.18
N TYR A 227 36.19 10.56 22.31
CA TYR A 227 36.23 11.19 23.64
C TYR A 227 35.07 10.74 24.53
N GLU A 228 33.85 10.69 24.01
CA GLU A 228 32.69 10.21 24.74
C GLU A 228 32.83 8.73 25.12
N ALA A 229 33.38 7.92 24.23
CA ALA A 229 33.63 6.51 24.49
C ALA A 229 34.67 6.31 25.60
N GLU A 230 35.77 7.07 25.58
CA GLU A 230 36.82 7.04 26.60
C GLU A 230 36.30 7.47 27.99
N GLU A 231 35.45 8.49 28.08
CA GLU A 231 34.79 8.88 29.33
C GLU A 231 33.89 7.76 29.89
N ASN A 232 33.27 6.98 29.01
CA ASN A 232 32.50 5.79 29.39
C ASN A 232 33.38 4.56 29.63
N GLY A 233 34.71 4.67 29.48
CA GLY A 233 35.66 3.58 29.66
C GLY A 233 35.62 2.49 28.61
N LEU A 234 35.32 2.88 27.36
CA LEU A 234 35.22 1.99 26.20
C LEU A 234 36.41 2.20 25.26
N ASP A 235 36.82 1.13 24.58
CA ASP A 235 37.79 1.18 23.51
C ASP A 235 37.11 1.19 22.16
N VAL A 236 37.42 2.18 21.30
CA VAL A 236 36.86 2.32 19.94
C VAL A 236 37.96 2.18 18.91
N CYS A 237 37.82 1.20 18.02
CA CYS A 237 38.80 0.91 16.97
C CYS A 237 38.14 0.96 15.58
N LEU A 238 38.85 1.55 14.62
CA LEU A 238 38.50 1.49 13.20
C LEU A 238 39.47 0.58 12.46
N TYR A 239 38.94 -0.42 11.77
CA TYR A 239 39.69 -1.29 10.86
C TYR A 239 39.30 -0.98 9.42
N THR A 240 40.25 -0.48 8.66
CA THR A 240 40.05 -0.15 7.24
C THR A 240 40.89 -1.06 6.37
N ILE A 241 40.39 -1.37 5.19
CA ILE A 241 41.18 -1.98 4.12
C ILE A 241 42.10 -0.92 3.49
N SER A 242 43.21 -1.36 2.92
CA SER A 242 44.24 -0.51 2.36
C SER A 242 43.82 0.26 1.10
N SER A 243 42.65 0.07 0.56
CA SER A 243 42.14 0.72 -0.64
C SER A 243 41.02 1.71 -0.31
N PRO A 244 40.95 2.90 -0.98
CA PRO A 244 39.84 3.82 -0.79
C PRO A 244 38.52 3.22 -1.27
N VAL A 245 37.51 3.24 -0.43
CA VAL A 245 36.13 2.78 -0.75
C VAL A 245 35.26 3.98 -1.04
N THR A 246 35.01 4.24 -2.32
CA THR A 246 34.21 5.38 -2.74
C THR A 246 32.77 4.98 -3.07
N VAL A 247 31.80 5.67 -2.48
CA VAL A 247 30.37 5.53 -2.74
C VAL A 247 29.75 6.85 -3.14
N MET A 248 28.64 6.80 -3.89
CA MET A 248 27.83 8.00 -4.22
C MET A 248 26.82 8.27 -3.11
N ALA A 249 27.18 9.14 -2.17
CA ALA A 249 26.40 9.35 -0.96
C ALA A 249 26.31 10.82 -0.53
N ASP A 250 25.31 11.13 0.29
CA ASP A 250 25.19 12.39 1.02
C ASP A 250 25.96 12.26 2.34
N ALA A 251 27.11 12.95 2.42
CA ALA A 251 28.02 12.87 3.55
C ALA A 251 27.35 13.20 4.89
N ARG A 252 26.48 14.21 4.92
CA ARG A 252 25.76 14.62 6.16
C ARG A 252 24.85 13.51 6.66
N ARG A 253 24.11 12.86 5.74
CA ARG A 253 23.19 11.77 6.10
C ARG A 253 23.95 10.51 6.51
N ILE A 254 25.05 10.20 5.84
CA ILE A 254 25.93 9.09 6.24
C ILE A 254 26.56 9.36 7.61
N THR A 255 27.02 10.58 7.91
CA THR A 255 27.46 10.94 9.26
C THR A 255 26.38 10.62 10.30
N GLN A 256 25.14 11.06 10.05
CA GLN A 256 24.03 10.83 10.99
C GLN A 256 23.71 9.32 11.19
N VAL A 257 23.84 8.51 10.10
CA VAL A 257 23.71 7.04 10.22
C VAL A 257 24.72 6.50 11.22
N PHE A 258 26.02 6.79 11.02
CA PHE A 258 27.06 6.21 11.86
C PHE A 258 27.11 6.79 13.27
N ILE A 259 26.81 8.07 13.43
CA ILE A 259 26.62 8.66 14.78
C ILE A 259 25.50 7.92 15.54
N ASN A 260 24.35 7.66 14.91
CA ASN A 260 23.27 6.93 15.55
C ASN A 260 23.67 5.49 15.95
N LEU A 261 24.44 4.81 15.10
CA LEU A 261 24.93 3.44 15.40
C LEU A 261 25.97 3.46 16.50
N LEU A 262 26.96 4.37 16.43
CA LEU A 262 28.06 4.47 17.41
C LEU A 262 27.57 4.94 18.78
N THR A 263 26.67 5.93 18.85
CA THR A 263 26.08 6.36 20.13
C THR A 263 25.24 5.25 20.78
N ASN A 264 24.56 4.42 19.97
CA ASN A 264 23.89 3.22 20.50
C ASN A 264 24.95 2.21 21.04
N ALA A 265 26.00 1.92 20.31
CA ALA A 265 27.08 1.05 20.76
C ALA A 265 27.70 1.55 22.07
N ILE A 266 28.02 2.85 22.18
CA ILE A 266 28.56 3.44 23.41
C ILE A 266 27.57 3.31 24.58
N ARG A 267 26.30 3.52 24.33
CA ARG A 267 25.25 3.46 25.38
C ARG A 267 25.01 2.08 25.95
N TYR A 268 25.07 1.06 25.10
CA TYR A 268 24.71 -0.31 25.49
C TYR A 268 25.89 -1.24 25.77
N THR A 269 27.11 -0.72 25.62
CA THR A 269 28.33 -1.45 25.98
C THR A 269 28.74 -1.13 27.41
N PRO A 270 28.93 -2.11 28.30
CA PRO A 270 29.42 -1.91 29.65
C PRO A 270 30.87 -1.36 29.65
N ARG A 271 31.24 -0.70 30.74
CA ARG A 271 32.59 -0.24 30.98
C ARG A 271 33.63 -1.35 30.81
N GLY A 272 34.70 -1.08 30.09
CA GLY A 272 35.72 -2.06 29.72
C GLY A 272 35.43 -2.86 28.46
N GLY A 273 34.26 -2.57 27.82
CA GLY A 273 33.93 -3.19 26.53
C GLY A 273 34.60 -2.49 25.35
N LYS A 274 34.38 -3.05 24.16
CA LYS A 274 34.99 -2.61 22.92
C LYS A 274 33.95 -2.36 21.84
N ILE A 275 34.22 -1.32 21.04
CA ILE A 275 33.45 -1.00 19.83
C ILE A 275 34.39 -1.07 18.65
N THR A 276 34.04 -1.80 17.62
CA THR A 276 34.84 -2.00 16.42
C THR A 276 34.06 -1.52 15.19
N VAL A 277 34.66 -0.68 14.38
CA VAL A 277 34.12 -0.31 13.07
C VAL A 277 34.98 -0.98 12.01
N GLU A 278 34.39 -1.76 11.15
CA GLU A 278 35.06 -2.50 10.06
C GLU A 278 34.50 -2.08 8.71
N ILE A 279 35.37 -1.86 7.73
CA ILE A 279 35.01 -1.51 6.36
C ILE A 279 35.43 -2.65 5.45
N GLU A 280 34.47 -3.17 4.65
CA GLU A 280 34.71 -4.14 3.60
C GLU A 280 34.31 -3.58 2.24
N ASP A 281 35.16 -3.72 1.23
CA ASP A 281 34.87 -3.33 -0.15
C ASP A 281 34.29 -4.50 -0.94
N ARG A 282 33.35 -4.19 -1.85
CA ARG A 282 32.82 -5.09 -2.86
C ARG A 282 32.23 -6.42 -2.35
N VAL A 283 31.42 -6.33 -1.33
CA VAL A 283 30.60 -7.49 -0.89
C VAL A 283 29.45 -7.69 -1.89
N PHE A 284 29.36 -8.90 -2.45
CA PHE A 284 28.28 -9.26 -3.37
C PHE A 284 27.06 -9.76 -2.58
N ASP A 285 25.95 -9.01 -2.65
CA ASP A 285 24.66 -9.38 -2.05
C ASP A 285 23.53 -8.93 -2.97
N ARG A 286 22.40 -9.63 -2.98
CA ARG A 286 21.19 -9.28 -3.75
C ARG A 286 21.47 -8.90 -5.22
N ASN A 287 22.39 -9.62 -5.90
CA ASN A 287 22.80 -9.39 -7.28
C ASN A 287 23.49 -8.02 -7.55
N ALA A 288 24.07 -7.39 -6.53
CA ALA A 288 24.82 -6.14 -6.66
C ALA A 288 26.06 -6.15 -5.74
N PHE A 289 27.00 -5.24 -6.02
CA PHE A 289 28.15 -5.01 -5.17
C PHE A 289 27.90 -3.84 -4.21
N PHE A 290 28.27 -4.03 -2.96
CA PHE A 290 28.10 -3.05 -1.89
C PHE A 290 29.44 -2.82 -1.16
N ALA A 291 29.64 -1.60 -0.71
CA ALA A 291 30.57 -1.31 0.37
C ALA A 291 29.84 -1.59 1.68
N CYS A 292 30.47 -2.34 2.56
CA CYS A 292 29.90 -2.73 3.85
C CYS A 292 30.65 -2.05 4.98
N VAL A 293 29.92 -1.49 5.92
CA VAL A 293 30.47 -0.95 7.16
C VAL A 293 29.78 -1.62 8.34
N SER A 294 30.52 -2.35 9.14
CA SER A 294 30.03 -3.02 10.35
C SER A 294 30.43 -2.22 11.59
N VAL A 295 29.46 -1.91 12.43
CA VAL A 295 29.64 -1.40 13.80
C VAL A 295 29.36 -2.57 14.74
N ILE A 296 30.39 -3.03 15.42
CA ILE A 296 30.38 -4.20 16.29
C ILE A 296 30.63 -3.75 17.73
N ASP A 297 29.76 -4.07 18.64
CA ASP A 297 29.89 -3.82 20.06
C ASP A 297 29.93 -5.11 20.88
N THR A 298 30.57 -5.05 22.04
CA THR A 298 30.58 -6.12 23.04
C THR A 298 29.59 -5.83 24.16
N GLY A 299 28.44 -5.30 23.80
CA GLY A 299 27.40 -4.86 24.73
C GLY A 299 26.50 -5.99 25.22
N ILE A 300 25.38 -5.60 25.82
CA ILE A 300 24.40 -6.53 26.40
C ILE A 300 23.68 -7.37 25.36
N GLY A 301 23.86 -7.06 24.07
CA GLY A 301 23.13 -7.71 22.99
C GLY A 301 21.63 -7.41 23.00
N ILE A 302 20.94 -8.03 22.04
CA ILE A 302 19.51 -7.84 21.80
C ILE A 302 18.85 -9.22 21.66
N PRO A 303 17.76 -9.49 22.40
CA PRO A 303 17.01 -10.73 22.26
C PRO A 303 16.48 -10.91 20.83
N ALA A 304 16.45 -12.17 20.34
CA ALA A 304 16.05 -12.46 18.96
C ALA A 304 14.61 -12.02 18.63
N GLU A 305 13.72 -12.03 19.61
CA GLU A 305 12.32 -11.58 19.50
C GLU A 305 12.20 -10.08 19.27
N GLU A 306 13.20 -9.27 19.67
CA GLU A 306 13.22 -7.82 19.55
C GLU A 306 13.83 -7.34 18.21
N LEU A 307 14.63 -8.17 17.55
CA LEU A 307 15.33 -7.83 16.31
C LEU A 307 14.40 -7.32 15.19
N PRO A 308 13.20 -7.88 14.97
CA PRO A 308 12.28 -7.40 13.94
C PRO A 308 11.79 -5.96 14.16
N HIS A 309 11.77 -5.49 15.41
CA HIS A 309 11.21 -4.21 15.84
C HIS A 309 12.24 -3.08 16.02
N LEU A 310 13.54 -3.38 15.90
CA LEU A 310 14.61 -2.40 16.17
C LEU A 310 14.56 -1.14 15.31
N PHE A 311 13.99 -1.22 14.11
CA PHE A 311 13.86 -0.10 13.19
C PHE A 311 12.49 0.57 13.28
N ASP A 312 11.59 0.07 14.15
CA ASP A 312 10.32 0.73 14.42
C ASP A 312 10.56 2.04 15.18
N ARG A 313 9.72 3.02 14.94
CA ARG A 313 9.84 4.35 15.55
C ARG A 313 9.54 4.25 17.03
N PHE A 314 10.27 5.01 17.85
CA PHE A 314 10.13 5.06 19.30
C PHE A 314 10.32 3.71 20.00
N TYR A 315 10.71 2.68 19.24
CA TYR A 315 10.91 1.34 19.79
C TYR A 315 12.12 1.30 20.72
N ARG A 316 11.98 0.64 21.84
CA ARG A 316 13.02 0.48 22.89
C ARG A 316 12.81 -0.85 23.58
N VAL A 317 13.87 -1.66 23.64
CA VAL A 317 13.87 -3.00 24.27
C VAL A 317 13.53 -2.91 25.78
N ASP A 318 13.86 -1.82 26.46
CA ASP A 318 13.67 -1.66 27.91
C ASP A 318 13.28 -0.22 28.26
N GLU A 319 11.96 0.08 28.38
CA GLU A 319 11.44 1.41 28.72
C GLU A 319 11.89 1.91 30.10
N ALA A 320 12.07 1.00 31.06
CA ALA A 320 12.39 1.37 32.43
C ALA A 320 13.85 1.80 32.59
N ARG A 321 14.78 1.10 31.95
CA ARG A 321 16.22 1.37 31.98
C ARG A 321 16.61 2.58 31.12
N SER A 322 15.89 2.78 30.04
CA SER A 322 16.21 3.77 29.01
C SER A 322 15.73 5.20 29.35
N ARG A 323 14.87 5.40 30.33
CA ARG A 323 14.49 6.75 30.82
C ARG A 323 15.67 7.52 31.42
N HIS A 324 16.65 6.84 31.97
CA HIS A 324 17.86 7.45 32.52
C HIS A 324 18.98 7.67 31.51
N THR A 325 18.96 6.96 30.36
CA THR A 325 20.02 7.01 29.34
C THR A 325 19.71 7.86 28.12
N GLY A 326 18.52 8.45 28.02
CA GLY A 326 18.28 9.63 27.17
C GLY A 326 18.10 9.45 25.65
N GLY A 327 17.72 8.28 25.12
CA GLY A 327 17.47 8.13 23.67
C GLY A 327 16.02 8.42 23.26
N THR A 328 15.79 8.96 22.05
CA THR A 328 14.45 9.23 21.49
C THR A 328 13.78 8.00 20.87
N GLY A 329 14.51 6.89 20.66
CA GLY A 329 14.01 5.74 19.91
C GLY A 329 13.84 5.98 18.39
N LEU A 330 14.29 7.14 17.89
CA LEU A 330 14.20 7.50 16.47
C LEU A 330 15.52 7.25 15.71
N GLY A 331 16.66 7.19 16.39
CA GLY A 331 17.96 7.13 15.73
C GLY A 331 18.14 5.95 14.78
N LEU A 332 17.73 4.73 15.17
CA LEU A 332 17.83 3.55 14.31
C LEU A 332 16.86 3.61 13.14
N SER A 333 15.64 4.08 13.34
CA SER A 333 14.67 4.25 12.25
C SER A 333 15.14 5.29 11.23
N ILE A 334 15.74 6.41 11.68
CA ILE A 334 16.36 7.43 10.81
C ILE A 334 17.54 6.84 10.03
N ALA A 335 18.44 6.11 10.70
CA ALA A 335 19.56 5.45 10.05
C ALA A 335 19.07 4.48 8.95
N HIS A 336 18.07 3.68 9.24
CA HIS A 336 17.46 2.76 8.28
C HIS A 336 16.87 3.50 7.06
N HIS A 337 16.13 4.60 7.29
CA HIS A 337 15.56 5.39 6.19
C HIS A 337 16.64 6.05 5.33
N PHE A 338 17.69 6.59 5.92
CA PHE A 338 18.78 7.20 5.16
C PHE A 338 19.53 6.18 4.30
N VAL A 339 19.85 5.01 4.86
CA VAL A 339 20.52 3.94 4.11
C VAL A 339 19.62 3.45 2.97
N ARG A 340 18.33 3.26 3.19
CA ARG A 340 17.37 2.91 2.13
C ARG A 340 17.25 4.00 1.06
N ALA A 341 17.25 5.27 1.45
CA ALA A 341 17.22 6.39 0.51
C ALA A 341 18.48 6.42 -0.37
N HIS A 342 19.62 5.89 0.09
CA HIS A 342 20.83 5.72 -0.70
C HIS A 342 20.81 4.46 -1.59
N GLY A 343 19.76 3.65 -1.53
CA GLY A 343 19.65 2.36 -2.24
C GLY A 343 20.33 1.21 -1.53
N GLY A 344 20.71 1.41 -0.27
CA GLY A 344 21.34 0.42 0.60
C GLY A 344 20.34 -0.28 1.54
N PHE A 345 20.88 -1.03 2.49
CA PHE A 345 20.13 -1.65 3.58
C PHE A 345 21.01 -1.87 4.81
N ILE A 346 20.38 -2.09 5.96
CA ILE A 346 21.06 -2.42 7.21
C ILE A 346 20.72 -3.87 7.58
N ARG A 347 21.72 -4.63 7.99
CA ARG A 347 21.57 -5.96 8.61
C ARG A 347 22.00 -5.88 10.07
N VAL A 348 21.30 -6.59 10.94
CA VAL A 348 21.65 -6.70 12.35
C VAL A 348 21.85 -8.16 12.72
N ALA A 349 22.90 -8.44 13.48
CA ALA A 349 23.14 -9.71 14.12
C ALA A 349 23.45 -9.42 15.60
N SER A 350 22.75 -10.07 16.51
CA SER A 350 22.93 -9.87 17.95
C SER A 350 22.53 -11.11 18.72
N GLN A 351 23.18 -11.32 19.83
CA GLN A 351 22.84 -12.35 20.80
C GLN A 351 22.96 -11.73 22.20
N SER A 352 22.02 -12.04 23.07
CA SER A 352 22.02 -11.53 24.45
C SER A 352 23.35 -11.84 25.15
N ASP A 353 23.92 -10.84 25.79
CA ASP A 353 25.20 -10.86 26.51
C ASP A 353 26.45 -11.12 25.65
N GLU A 354 26.34 -11.16 24.32
CA GLU A 354 27.49 -11.33 23.41
C GLU A 354 27.77 -10.07 22.56
N GLY A 355 26.84 -9.10 22.56
CA GLY A 355 26.96 -7.86 21.82
C GLY A 355 26.12 -7.80 20.55
N THR A 356 26.32 -6.74 19.77
CA THR A 356 25.53 -6.45 18.56
C THR A 356 26.45 -6.06 17.41
N THR A 357 26.08 -6.48 16.21
CA THR A 357 26.71 -6.08 14.96
C THR A 357 25.65 -5.46 14.04
N PHE A 358 25.82 -4.19 13.73
CA PHE A 358 25.06 -3.51 12.67
C PHE A 358 25.93 -3.39 11.42
N THR A 359 25.51 -3.99 10.32
CA THR A 359 26.21 -3.88 9.03
C THR A 359 25.39 -3.03 8.06
N VAL A 360 25.96 -1.92 7.63
CA VAL A 360 25.40 -0.98 6.64
C VAL A 360 25.94 -1.34 5.27
N PHE A 361 25.05 -1.60 4.31
CA PHE A 361 25.36 -1.88 2.92
C PHE A 361 25.04 -0.65 2.06
N LEU A 362 26.05 -0.08 1.42
CA LEU A 362 25.90 1.06 0.51
C LEU A 362 26.30 0.64 -0.91
N PRO A 363 25.47 0.93 -1.93
CA PRO A 363 25.78 0.52 -3.30
C PRO A 363 27.04 1.23 -3.78
N ILE A 364 27.97 0.44 -4.35
CA ILE A 364 29.13 0.99 -5.06
C ILE A 364 28.62 1.42 -6.43
N GLY A 365 28.80 2.70 -6.77
CA GLY A 365 28.47 3.20 -8.10
C GLY A 365 29.19 2.41 -9.19
N GLN A 366 28.42 2.04 -10.25
CA GLN A 366 28.98 1.48 -11.46
C GLN A 366 29.86 2.50 -12.18
#